data_89438ba4a210b46f6d9a70bef6e91a00
#
_entry.id   89438ba4a210b46f6d9a70bef6e91a00
#
_cell.length_a   1.000
_cell.length_b   1.000
_cell.length_c   1.000
_cell.angle_alpha   90.00
_cell.angle_beta   90.00
_cell.angle_gamma   90.00
#
_symmetry.space_group_name_H-M   'P 1'
#
loop_
_entity.id
_entity.type
_entity.pdbx_description
1 polymer ?
#
loop_
_entity_poly.entity_id
_entity_poly.type
_entity_poly.pdbx_seq_one_letter_code
_entity_poly.pdbx_strand_id
1 'polypeptide(L)'
;GLALNVSRDGGRTFQAIGDMHGDHHALWIDPDNPNFLVNGNDGGVVVSYDQGRNWREFLDNLPVVQFFNASFDMDTPFRVYGSIQDHGSRRAVVDLSRGRDRIPAQAFQNAPGGEGSRHAIDPRNPNVVYSAGFYHNINRADVSSVDARGRAQSVSITPRLGPADGYLRGQWLSPIVMSVHNPDVLYFGGQYVFRSWNRG
;
A
#
# COMPACT_ATOMS: atom_id res chain seq x y z
N GLY A 1 5.73 0.55 -19.25
CA GLY A 1 6.08 -0.89 -19.18
C GLY A 1 6.83 -1.24 -17.91
N LEU A 2 6.83 -2.52 -17.53
CA LEU A 2 7.42 -2.99 -16.26
C LEU A 2 8.92 -2.78 -16.16
N ALA A 3 9.65 -2.79 -17.27
CA ALA A 3 11.09 -2.64 -17.30
C ALA A 3 11.53 -1.59 -18.32
N LEU A 4 12.58 -0.85 -17.96
CA LEU A 4 13.27 0.04 -18.87
C LEU A 4 14.51 -0.69 -19.42
N ASN A 5 14.69 -0.63 -20.74
CA ASN A 5 15.80 -1.27 -21.42
C ASN A 5 16.52 -0.28 -22.32
N VAL A 6 17.83 -0.41 -22.44
CA VAL A 6 18.68 0.39 -23.32
C VAL A 6 19.37 -0.49 -24.37
N SER A 7 19.36 -0.03 -25.61
CA SER A 7 20.24 -0.55 -26.67
C SER A 7 21.30 0.51 -26.99
N ARG A 8 22.55 0.05 -27.16
CA ARG A 8 23.69 0.90 -27.52
C ARG A 8 24.27 0.54 -28.88
N ASP A 9 23.63 -0.40 -29.57
CA ASP A 9 24.08 -0.97 -30.85
C ASP A 9 23.01 -0.91 -31.95
N GLY A 10 22.13 0.07 -31.87
CA GLY A 10 21.06 0.30 -32.85
C GLY A 10 19.94 -0.71 -32.77
N GLY A 11 19.65 -1.23 -31.56
CA GLY A 11 18.52 -2.15 -31.32
C GLY A 11 18.85 -3.64 -31.55
N ARG A 12 20.12 -3.98 -31.67
CA ARG A 12 20.55 -5.37 -31.83
C ARG A 12 20.56 -6.14 -30.53
N THR A 13 21.01 -5.46 -29.45
CA THR A 13 20.96 -6.00 -28.08
C THR A 13 20.32 -5.00 -27.14
N PHE A 14 19.77 -5.52 -26.04
CA PHE A 14 19.13 -4.72 -25.00
C PHE A 14 19.64 -5.13 -23.63
N GLN A 15 19.86 -4.15 -22.78
CA GLN A 15 20.21 -4.33 -21.37
C GLN A 15 19.17 -3.67 -20.51
N ALA A 16 18.72 -4.36 -19.46
CA ALA A 16 17.82 -3.77 -18.48
C ALA A 16 18.52 -2.67 -17.68
N ILE A 17 17.83 -1.57 -17.47
CA ILE A 17 18.22 -0.51 -16.56
C ILE A 17 17.46 -0.76 -15.24
N GLY A 18 18.15 -0.75 -14.11
CA GLY A 18 17.59 -1.00 -12.77
C GLY A 18 17.75 0.19 -11.84
N ASP A 19 17.63 -0.09 -10.53
CA ASP A 19 17.75 0.84 -9.40
C ASP A 19 16.69 1.94 -9.36
N MET A 20 15.47 1.64 -9.83
CA MET A 20 14.31 2.51 -9.74
C MET A 20 13.03 1.66 -9.72
N HIS A 21 11.91 2.27 -9.33
CA HIS A 21 10.62 1.61 -9.40
C HIS A 21 10.27 1.20 -10.84
N GLY A 22 9.57 0.09 -10.99
CA GLY A 22 9.05 -0.37 -12.27
C GLY A 22 7.86 0.47 -12.78
N ASP A 23 7.12 -0.10 -13.73
CA ASP A 23 5.94 0.53 -14.34
C ASP A 23 6.22 1.93 -14.89
N HIS A 24 7.12 1.96 -15.89
CA HIS A 24 7.55 3.19 -16.55
C HIS A 24 6.48 3.71 -17.51
N HIS A 25 6.07 4.98 -17.34
CA HIS A 25 5.05 5.67 -18.12
C HIS A 25 5.62 6.71 -19.08
N ALA A 26 6.73 7.34 -18.70
CA ALA A 26 7.36 8.39 -19.52
C ALA A 26 8.89 8.29 -19.43
N LEU A 27 9.55 8.61 -20.54
CA LEU A 27 10.99 8.80 -20.61
C LEU A 27 11.28 10.00 -21.51
N TRP A 28 12.03 10.94 -21.00
CA TRP A 28 12.56 12.05 -21.76
C TRP A 28 14.08 12.00 -21.70
N ILE A 29 14.73 12.24 -22.86
CA ILE A 29 16.17 12.36 -23.02
C ILE A 29 16.44 13.75 -23.52
N ASP A 30 17.33 14.48 -22.86
CA ASP A 30 17.72 15.81 -23.27
C ASP A 30 18.39 15.76 -24.66
N PRO A 31 17.85 16.44 -25.67
CA PRO A 31 18.40 16.43 -27.03
C PRO A 31 19.78 17.09 -27.11
N ASP A 32 20.08 18.03 -26.22
CA ASP A 32 21.34 18.75 -26.18
C ASP A 32 22.38 18.08 -25.26
N ASN A 33 21.93 17.28 -24.32
CA ASN A 33 22.78 16.54 -23.39
C ASN A 33 22.25 15.12 -23.14
N PRO A 34 22.62 14.14 -23.97
CA PRO A 34 22.10 12.78 -23.87
C PRO A 34 22.50 12.03 -22.58
N ASN A 35 23.33 12.63 -21.72
CA ASN A 35 23.59 12.09 -20.39
C ASN A 35 22.45 12.35 -19.42
N PHE A 36 21.62 13.39 -19.69
CA PHE A 36 20.52 13.76 -18.83
C PHE A 36 19.23 13.12 -19.30
N LEU A 37 18.63 12.31 -18.41
CA LEU A 37 17.35 11.63 -18.64
C LEU A 37 16.41 11.89 -17.47
N VAL A 38 15.13 11.95 -17.77
CA VAL A 38 14.03 12.00 -16.80
C VAL A 38 13.10 10.84 -17.09
N ASN A 39 12.78 10.06 -16.08
CA ASN A 39 11.80 8.97 -16.18
C ASN A 39 10.70 9.15 -15.15
N GLY A 40 9.46 8.96 -15.58
CA GLY A 40 8.27 8.88 -14.74
C GLY A 40 7.79 7.44 -14.64
N ASN A 41 7.61 6.97 -13.43
CA ASN A 41 7.15 5.62 -13.11
C ASN A 41 6.19 5.64 -11.91
N ASP A 42 5.65 4.50 -11.50
CA ASP A 42 4.71 4.43 -10.37
C ASP A 42 5.34 4.80 -9.01
N GLY A 43 6.66 4.79 -8.91
CA GLY A 43 7.40 5.32 -7.75
C GLY A 43 7.59 6.84 -7.77
N GLY A 44 7.30 7.51 -8.89
CA GLY A 44 7.45 8.96 -9.05
C GLY A 44 8.38 9.38 -10.19
N VAL A 45 9.14 10.43 -9.98
CA VAL A 45 10.10 10.95 -10.96
C VAL A 45 11.51 10.62 -10.55
N VAL A 46 12.28 10.06 -11.49
CA VAL A 46 13.71 9.80 -11.33
C VAL A 46 14.52 10.46 -12.43
N VAL A 47 15.72 10.90 -12.10
CA VAL A 47 16.64 11.55 -13.03
C VAL A 47 17.97 10.81 -13.11
N SER A 48 18.56 10.80 -14.29
CA SER A 48 19.91 10.30 -14.52
C SER A 48 20.76 11.38 -15.19
N TYR A 49 22.03 11.45 -14.84
CA TYR A 49 23.02 12.36 -15.43
C TYR A 49 24.14 11.60 -16.18
N ASP A 50 23.96 10.30 -16.36
CA ASP A 50 24.98 9.40 -16.91
C ASP A 50 24.42 8.35 -17.87
N GLN A 51 23.43 8.73 -18.67
CA GLN A 51 22.77 7.87 -19.65
C GLN A 51 22.07 6.65 -19.02
N GLY A 52 21.47 6.82 -17.84
CA GLY A 52 20.70 5.77 -17.17
C GLY A 52 21.55 4.72 -16.46
N ARG A 53 22.84 4.99 -16.19
CA ARG A 53 23.69 4.07 -15.39
C ARG A 53 23.37 4.16 -13.91
N ASN A 54 23.09 5.38 -13.43
CA ASN A 54 22.64 5.65 -12.07
C ASN A 54 21.40 6.55 -12.11
N TRP A 55 20.48 6.32 -11.18
CA TRP A 55 19.23 7.08 -11.06
C TRP A 55 19.08 7.68 -9.67
N ARG A 56 18.50 8.87 -9.62
CA ARG A 56 18.20 9.59 -8.39
C ARG A 56 16.72 9.91 -8.35
N GLU A 57 16.07 9.57 -7.25
CA GLU A 57 14.67 9.98 -6.98
C GLU A 57 14.58 11.50 -6.84
N PHE A 58 13.52 12.08 -7.44
CA PHE A 58 13.23 13.50 -7.41
C PHE A 58 11.92 13.73 -6.63
N LEU A 59 11.93 13.36 -5.34
CA LEU A 59 10.74 13.33 -4.49
C LEU A 59 10.83 14.27 -3.27
N ASP A 60 11.97 14.89 -3.03
CA ASP A 60 12.29 15.61 -1.79
C ASP A 60 11.30 16.72 -1.41
N ASN A 61 10.54 17.25 -2.36
CA ASN A 61 9.60 18.36 -2.17
C ASN A 61 8.12 17.96 -2.37
N LEU A 62 7.83 16.68 -2.49
CA LEU A 62 6.48 16.17 -2.73
C LEU A 62 6.05 15.18 -1.65
N PRO A 63 5.85 15.61 -0.39
CA PRO A 63 5.42 14.73 0.69
C PRO A 63 3.92 14.41 0.56
N VAL A 64 3.53 13.78 -0.54
CA VAL A 64 2.15 13.43 -0.85
C VAL A 64 2.00 11.94 -1.08
N VAL A 65 0.84 11.41 -0.72
CA VAL A 65 0.45 10.03 -1.03
C VAL A 65 -0.98 10.01 -1.55
N GLN A 66 -1.28 9.07 -2.41
CA GLN A 66 -2.64 8.80 -2.87
C GLN A 66 -3.11 7.45 -2.32
N PHE A 67 -4.13 7.48 -1.48
CA PHE A 67 -4.74 6.27 -0.96
C PHE A 67 -5.84 5.73 -1.87
N PHE A 68 -5.89 4.42 -2.08
CA PHE A 68 -7.04 3.73 -2.67
C PHE A 68 -8.29 3.87 -1.82
N ASN A 69 -8.12 3.80 -0.52
CA ASN A 69 -9.18 3.89 0.46
C ASN A 69 -8.61 4.45 1.76
N ALA A 70 -9.48 4.99 2.60
CA ALA A 70 -9.11 5.45 3.93
C ALA A 70 -10.03 4.80 4.97
N SER A 71 -9.43 4.41 6.08
CA SER A 71 -10.11 3.97 7.29
C SER A 71 -9.54 4.76 8.47
N PHE A 72 -10.26 4.82 9.56
CA PHE A 72 -9.81 5.51 10.77
C PHE A 72 -10.31 4.77 12.01
N ASP A 73 -9.59 4.95 13.11
CA ASP A 73 -10.08 4.56 14.44
C ASP A 73 -10.74 5.75 15.14
N MET A 74 -11.33 5.47 16.30
CA MET A 74 -11.99 6.48 17.13
C MET A 74 -11.17 6.83 18.37
N ASP A 75 -9.86 6.60 18.32
CA ASP A 75 -8.95 6.94 19.41
C ASP A 75 -8.74 8.46 19.51
N THR A 76 -8.09 8.92 20.58
CA THR A 76 -7.76 10.34 20.77
C THR A 76 -6.29 10.47 21.14
N PRO A 77 -5.45 10.95 20.22
CA PRO A 77 -5.70 11.35 18.83
C PRO A 77 -6.00 10.14 17.94
N PHE A 78 -6.88 10.32 16.95
CA PHE A 78 -7.25 9.24 16.05
C PHE A 78 -6.15 8.95 15.02
N ARG A 79 -6.17 7.72 14.50
CA ARG A 79 -5.27 7.27 13.43
C ARG A 79 -6.02 7.08 12.14
N VAL A 80 -5.38 7.43 11.04
CA VAL A 80 -5.82 7.10 9.68
C VAL A 80 -5.00 5.95 9.14
N TYR A 81 -5.65 5.13 8.33
CA TYR A 81 -5.09 3.98 7.64
C TYR A 81 -5.45 4.07 6.16
N GLY A 82 -4.56 3.65 5.30
CA GLY A 82 -4.83 3.55 3.88
C GLY A 82 -3.79 2.69 3.17
N SER A 83 -4.15 2.23 1.98
CA SER A 83 -3.24 1.51 1.10
C SER A 83 -2.91 2.36 -0.12
N ILE A 84 -1.68 2.22 -0.59
CA ILE A 84 -1.10 2.97 -1.69
C ILE A 84 -0.69 1.97 -2.76
N GLN A 85 -0.94 2.27 -4.02
CA GLN A 85 -0.47 1.44 -5.11
C GLN A 85 1.06 1.30 -5.04
N ASP A 86 1.55 0.07 -5.21
CA ASP A 86 2.97 -0.33 -5.19
C ASP A 86 3.75 -0.06 -3.89
N HIS A 87 3.15 0.65 -2.93
CA HIS A 87 3.82 1.08 -1.71
C HIS A 87 3.22 0.49 -0.41
N GLY A 88 2.29 -0.47 -0.56
CA GLY A 88 1.69 -1.18 0.57
C GLY A 88 0.70 -0.34 1.38
N SER A 89 0.58 -0.63 2.66
CA SER A 89 -0.34 0.07 3.57
C SER A 89 0.39 0.96 4.55
N ARG A 90 -0.23 2.10 4.88
CA ARG A 90 0.32 3.11 5.78
C ARG A 90 -0.71 3.53 6.83
N ARG A 91 -0.22 3.99 7.98
CA ARG A 91 -1.01 4.59 9.05
C ARG A 91 -0.30 5.81 9.64
N ALA A 92 -1.06 6.76 10.14
CA ALA A 92 -0.53 7.91 10.86
C ALA A 92 -1.50 8.37 11.94
N VAL A 93 -0.96 8.97 13.00
CA VAL A 93 -1.74 9.69 14.02
C VAL A 93 -2.05 11.08 13.49
N VAL A 94 -3.31 11.50 13.55
CA VAL A 94 -3.73 12.84 13.11
C VAL A 94 -3.71 13.81 14.29
N ASP A 95 -2.72 14.67 14.31
CA ASP A 95 -2.59 15.70 15.34
C ASP A 95 -3.45 16.94 15.00
N LEU A 96 -4.52 17.13 15.75
CA LEU A 96 -5.41 18.28 15.65
C LEU A 96 -5.14 19.36 16.70
N SER A 97 -4.06 19.26 17.49
CA SER A 97 -3.75 20.20 18.60
C SER A 97 -3.61 21.65 18.15
N ARG A 98 -3.26 21.87 16.87
CA ARG A 98 -3.11 23.19 16.26
C ARG A 98 -4.35 23.66 15.49
N GLY A 99 -5.46 22.88 15.51
CA GLY A 99 -6.66 23.13 14.76
C GLY A 99 -6.66 22.50 13.36
N ARG A 100 -7.84 22.41 12.75
CA ARG A 100 -8.06 21.73 11.45
C ARG A 100 -7.24 22.32 10.31
N ASP A 101 -7.03 23.62 10.31
CA ASP A 101 -6.34 24.34 9.24
C ASP A 101 -4.80 24.31 9.39
N ARG A 102 -4.29 23.66 10.41
CA ARG A 102 -2.87 23.59 10.74
C ARG A 102 -2.40 22.18 11.06
N ILE A 103 -2.99 21.20 10.41
CA ILE A 103 -2.54 19.80 10.54
C ILE A 103 -1.13 19.70 9.97
N PRO A 104 -0.13 19.29 10.75
CA PRO A 104 1.23 19.13 10.24
C PRO A 104 1.32 17.97 9.26
N ALA A 105 2.39 17.95 8.46
CA ALA A 105 2.71 16.79 7.64
C ALA A 105 2.80 15.54 8.51
N GLN A 106 2.12 14.46 8.09
CA GLN A 106 2.00 13.27 8.90
C GLN A 106 3.21 12.35 8.72
N ALA A 107 3.71 11.83 9.83
CA ALA A 107 4.72 10.78 9.82
C ALA A 107 4.04 9.41 9.62
N PHE A 108 3.94 8.95 8.39
CA PHE A 108 3.34 7.67 8.07
C PHE A 108 4.25 6.50 8.45
N GLN A 109 3.68 5.53 9.14
CA GLN A 109 4.28 4.25 9.50
C GLN A 109 3.66 3.12 8.68
N ASN A 110 4.30 1.96 8.67
CA ASN A 110 3.71 0.77 8.06
C ASN A 110 2.40 0.39 8.77
N ALA A 111 1.40 0.02 7.98
CA ALA A 111 0.17 -0.58 8.45
C ALA A 111 0.10 -2.06 8.03
N PRO A 112 -0.72 -2.89 8.72
CA PRO A 112 -0.99 -4.26 8.28
C PRO A 112 -1.58 -4.29 6.88
N GLY A 113 -1.32 -5.39 6.17
CA GLY A 113 -1.74 -5.56 4.79
C GLY A 113 -0.67 -5.13 3.80
N GLY A 114 -1.07 -5.03 2.55
CA GLY A 114 -0.23 -4.62 1.43
C GLY A 114 -0.94 -3.57 0.60
N GLU A 115 -0.51 -3.43 -0.64
CA GLU A 115 -1.22 -2.66 -1.65
C GLU A 115 -2.67 -3.13 -1.76
N GLY A 116 -3.59 -2.22 -2.03
CA GLY A 116 -5.01 -2.52 -2.20
C GLY A 116 -5.74 -2.96 -0.93
N SER A 117 -5.08 -2.98 0.22
CA SER A 117 -5.72 -3.43 1.45
C SER A 117 -6.76 -2.43 1.95
N ARG A 118 -7.92 -2.96 2.34
CA ARG A 118 -8.90 -2.26 3.15
C ARG A 118 -8.69 -2.61 4.62
N HIS A 119 -8.93 -1.64 5.50
CA HIS A 119 -8.73 -1.81 6.93
C HIS A 119 -10.05 -1.72 7.68
N ALA A 120 -10.20 -2.56 8.72
CA ALA A 120 -11.21 -2.42 9.75
C ALA A 120 -10.51 -2.46 11.11
N ILE A 121 -10.85 -1.54 12.00
CA ILE A 121 -10.19 -1.38 13.28
C ILE A 121 -11.17 -1.76 14.40
N ASP A 122 -10.74 -2.57 15.37
CA ASP A 122 -11.59 -2.94 16.51
C ASP A 122 -11.84 -1.71 17.40
N PRO A 123 -13.09 -1.26 17.55
CA PRO A 123 -13.41 -0.05 18.31
C PRO A 123 -13.14 -0.20 19.82
N ARG A 124 -12.98 -1.43 20.33
CA ARG A 124 -12.65 -1.71 21.75
C ARG A 124 -11.16 -1.74 22.01
N ASN A 125 -10.38 -2.04 20.96
CA ASN A 125 -8.91 -2.04 21.02
C ASN A 125 -8.36 -1.59 19.67
N PRO A 126 -8.04 -0.30 19.50
CA PRO A 126 -7.59 0.25 18.23
C PRO A 126 -6.21 -0.29 17.80
N ASN A 127 -5.54 -1.10 18.62
CA ASN A 127 -4.35 -1.82 18.19
C ASN A 127 -4.65 -3.11 17.43
N VAL A 128 -5.90 -3.59 17.46
CA VAL A 128 -6.32 -4.74 16.67
C VAL A 128 -6.87 -4.24 15.34
N VAL A 129 -6.13 -4.54 14.28
CA VAL A 129 -6.41 -4.09 12.92
C VAL A 129 -6.58 -5.30 12.01
N TYR A 130 -7.67 -5.28 11.24
CA TYR A 130 -7.94 -6.25 10.20
C TYR A 130 -7.61 -5.62 8.86
N SER A 131 -6.95 -6.38 7.98
CA SER A 131 -6.66 -5.95 6.61
C SER A 131 -7.15 -7.00 5.61
N ALA A 132 -7.83 -6.55 4.58
CA ALA A 132 -8.20 -7.38 3.44
C ALA A 132 -7.40 -6.89 2.22
N GLY A 133 -6.38 -7.64 1.86
CA GLY A 133 -5.51 -7.36 0.73
C GLY A 133 -6.00 -8.02 -0.55
N PHE A 134 -5.09 -8.14 -1.52
CA PHE A 134 -5.38 -8.68 -2.83
C PHE A 134 -6.12 -10.01 -2.79
N TYR A 135 -7.18 -10.06 -3.59
CA TYR A 135 -7.99 -11.22 -3.95
C TYR A 135 -8.69 -11.93 -2.78
N HIS A 136 -8.17 -12.06 -1.64
CA HIS A 136 -8.78 -12.70 -0.46
C HIS A 136 -7.78 -12.88 0.69
N ASN A 137 -6.70 -12.14 0.66
CA ASN A 137 -5.70 -12.24 1.73
C ASN A 137 -6.16 -11.41 2.92
N ILE A 138 -6.75 -12.07 3.92
CA ILE A 138 -7.28 -11.40 5.11
C ILE A 138 -6.43 -11.73 6.33
N ASN A 139 -6.04 -10.69 7.04
CA ASN A 139 -5.22 -10.80 8.22
C ASN A 139 -5.80 -10.00 9.39
N ARG A 140 -5.53 -10.48 10.60
CA ARG A 140 -5.70 -9.75 11.85
C ARG A 140 -4.32 -9.48 12.44
N ALA A 141 -4.03 -8.25 12.79
CA ALA A 141 -2.74 -7.84 13.33
C ALA A 141 -2.90 -7.06 14.64
N ASP A 142 -1.89 -7.15 15.50
CA ASP A 142 -1.71 -6.26 16.65
C ASP A 142 -0.62 -5.24 16.33
N VAL A 143 -1.01 -3.96 16.26
CA VAL A 143 -0.10 -2.86 15.91
C VAL A 143 0.51 -2.17 17.13
N SER A 144 0.29 -2.68 18.34
CA SER A 144 0.95 -2.19 19.55
C SER A 144 2.44 -2.54 19.59
N SER A 145 2.83 -3.56 18.84
CA SER A 145 4.21 -4.04 18.75
C SER A 145 4.58 -4.31 17.29
N VAL A 146 5.76 -3.85 16.89
CA VAL A 146 6.30 -4.04 15.54
C VAL A 146 7.73 -4.58 15.59
N ASP A 147 8.11 -5.33 14.56
CA ASP A 147 9.49 -5.79 14.38
C ASP A 147 10.44 -4.65 13.98
N ALA A 148 11.72 -4.95 13.82
CA ALA A 148 12.75 -3.99 13.42
C ALA A 148 12.50 -3.36 12.03
N ARG A 149 11.61 -3.93 11.23
CA ARG A 149 11.16 -3.40 9.92
C ARG A 149 9.84 -2.64 10.01
N GLY A 150 9.32 -2.40 11.22
CA GLY A 150 8.06 -1.72 11.45
C GLY A 150 6.81 -2.55 11.09
N ARG A 151 6.91 -3.88 11.01
CA ARG A 151 5.79 -4.77 10.67
C ARG A 151 5.15 -5.30 11.93
N ALA A 152 3.82 -5.19 12.01
CA ALA A 152 3.03 -5.76 13.09
C ALA A 152 2.94 -7.29 12.98
N GLN A 153 2.87 -7.97 14.12
CA GLN A 153 2.58 -9.38 14.15
C GLN A 153 1.14 -9.63 13.66
N SER A 154 0.98 -10.51 12.68
CA SER A 154 -0.31 -10.80 12.08
C SER A 154 -0.58 -12.30 11.95
N VAL A 155 -1.86 -12.65 11.96
CA VAL A 155 -2.36 -14.00 11.70
C VAL A 155 -3.33 -13.96 10.52
N SER A 156 -3.25 -14.95 9.63
CA SER A 156 -4.22 -15.10 8.57
C SER A 156 -5.54 -15.60 9.12
N ILE A 157 -6.60 -14.90 8.74
CA ILE A 157 -8.00 -15.25 9.04
C ILE A 157 -8.82 -15.46 7.76
N THR A 158 -8.15 -15.74 6.66
CA THR A 158 -8.77 -16.02 5.36
C THR A 158 -9.74 -17.19 5.47
N PRO A 159 -11.00 -17.05 5.03
CA PRO A 159 -11.97 -18.13 5.05
C PRO A 159 -11.48 -19.35 4.26
N ARG A 160 -11.77 -20.53 4.78
CA ARG A 160 -11.50 -21.78 4.08
C ARG A 160 -12.80 -22.32 3.51
N LEU A 161 -12.79 -22.60 2.21
CA LEU A 161 -13.91 -23.27 1.54
C LEU A 161 -13.79 -24.77 1.67
N GLY A 162 -14.94 -25.44 1.64
CA GLY A 162 -14.98 -26.89 1.54
C GLY A 162 -14.51 -27.37 0.16
N PRO A 163 -14.13 -28.65 0.03
CA PRO A 163 -13.66 -29.19 -1.26
C PRO A 163 -14.67 -29.05 -2.44
N ALA A 164 -15.97 -29.02 -2.14
CA ALA A 164 -17.02 -28.85 -3.13
C ALA A 164 -17.23 -27.39 -3.60
N ASP A 165 -16.73 -26.42 -2.85
CA ASP A 165 -16.99 -24.98 -3.10
C ASP A 165 -15.94 -24.34 -4.02
N GLY A 166 -14.93 -25.09 -4.43
CA GLY A 166 -13.85 -24.63 -5.28
C GLY A 166 -12.90 -23.65 -4.60
N TYR A 167 -12.29 -22.76 -5.37
CA TYR A 167 -11.33 -21.79 -4.86
C TYR A 167 -12.04 -20.53 -4.36
N LEU A 168 -11.54 -19.97 -3.24
CA LEU A 168 -11.94 -18.65 -2.79
C LEU A 168 -11.50 -17.61 -3.84
N ARG A 169 -12.45 -16.80 -4.31
CA ARG A 169 -12.23 -15.73 -5.28
C ARG A 169 -12.59 -14.40 -4.65
N GLY A 170 -11.62 -13.52 -4.53
CA GLY A 170 -11.78 -12.15 -4.08
C GLY A 170 -11.52 -11.16 -5.22
N GLN A 171 -11.97 -9.94 -5.02
CA GLN A 171 -11.60 -8.81 -5.86
C GLN A 171 -10.18 -8.35 -5.53
N TRP A 172 -9.58 -7.58 -6.45
CA TRP A 172 -8.30 -6.95 -6.20
C TRP A 172 -8.34 -6.06 -4.94
N LEU A 173 -9.39 -5.29 -4.76
CA LEU A 173 -9.69 -4.54 -3.54
C LEU A 173 -10.80 -5.26 -2.77
N SER A 174 -10.45 -6.25 -1.98
CA SER A 174 -11.44 -7.04 -1.24
C SER A 174 -12.05 -6.26 -0.07
N PRO A 175 -13.38 -6.19 0.03
CA PRO A 175 -14.03 -5.47 1.12
C PRO A 175 -13.98 -6.27 2.43
N ILE A 176 -13.69 -5.58 3.52
CA ILE A 176 -13.84 -6.08 4.90
C ILE A 176 -14.55 -5.04 5.75
N VAL A 177 -15.47 -5.48 6.58
CA VAL A 177 -16.24 -4.60 7.47
C VAL A 177 -16.44 -5.29 8.81
N MET A 178 -16.22 -4.55 9.89
CA MET A 178 -16.63 -4.96 11.22
C MET A 178 -18.07 -4.54 11.46
N SER A 179 -18.86 -5.40 12.13
CA SER A 179 -20.21 -5.05 12.50
C SER A 179 -20.23 -3.89 13.51
N VAL A 180 -21.05 -2.90 13.22
CA VAL A 180 -21.30 -1.78 14.16
C VAL A 180 -22.09 -2.18 15.41
N HIS A 181 -22.78 -3.33 15.37
CA HIS A 181 -23.60 -3.83 16.47
C HIS A 181 -22.85 -4.80 17.38
N ASN A 182 -21.92 -5.57 16.80
CA ASN A 182 -21.12 -6.52 17.55
C ASN A 182 -19.69 -6.58 16.97
N PRO A 183 -18.70 -6.02 17.65
CA PRO A 183 -17.32 -6.01 17.17
C PRO A 183 -16.63 -7.39 17.08
N ASP A 184 -17.26 -8.47 17.56
CA ASP A 184 -16.76 -9.82 17.33
C ASP A 184 -17.13 -10.35 15.94
N VAL A 185 -18.03 -9.65 15.24
CA VAL A 185 -18.52 -10.06 13.93
C VAL A 185 -17.80 -9.28 12.83
N LEU A 186 -17.20 -10.02 11.92
CA LEU A 186 -16.59 -9.51 10.70
C LEU A 186 -17.33 -10.01 9.47
N TYR A 187 -17.43 -9.17 8.46
CA TYR A 187 -17.90 -9.52 7.13
C TYR A 187 -16.80 -9.32 6.11
N PHE A 188 -16.70 -10.24 5.19
CA PHE A 188 -15.77 -10.18 4.07
C PHE A 188 -16.49 -10.53 2.77
N GLY A 189 -16.20 -9.80 1.70
CA GLY A 189 -16.77 -10.00 0.37
C GLY A 189 -15.79 -10.71 -0.56
N GLY A 190 -16.19 -11.85 -1.07
CA GLY A 190 -15.58 -12.58 -2.18
C GLY A 190 -16.69 -12.99 -3.15
N GLN A 191 -16.60 -14.21 -3.74
CA GLN A 191 -17.75 -14.77 -4.48
C GLN A 191 -18.96 -15.05 -3.58
N TYR A 192 -18.74 -15.07 -2.27
CA TYR A 192 -19.76 -15.13 -1.22
C TYR A 192 -19.57 -13.97 -0.24
N VAL A 193 -20.58 -13.68 0.55
CA VAL A 193 -20.43 -12.86 1.76
C VAL A 193 -20.09 -13.81 2.91
N PHE A 194 -18.86 -13.70 3.41
CA PHE A 194 -18.39 -14.46 4.56
C PHE A 194 -18.65 -13.69 5.84
N ARG A 195 -18.96 -14.41 6.90
CA ARG A 195 -19.19 -13.86 8.23
C ARG A 195 -18.45 -14.68 9.29
N SER A 196 -17.60 -14.03 10.07
CA SER A 196 -17.01 -14.60 11.28
C SER A 196 -17.77 -14.09 12.51
N TRP A 197 -17.95 -14.94 13.51
CA TRP A 197 -18.58 -14.62 14.79
C TRP A 197 -17.61 -14.41 15.94
N ASN A 198 -16.34 -14.66 15.72
CA ASN A 198 -15.33 -14.79 16.76
C ASN A 198 -14.04 -14.02 16.40
N ARG A 199 -14.16 -12.93 15.67
CA ARG A 199 -13.03 -12.04 15.29
C ARG A 199 -12.08 -12.64 14.23
N GLY A 200 -12.56 -13.59 13.43
CA GLY A 200 -11.80 -14.20 12.34
C GLY A 200 -11.17 -15.54 12.67
#